data_0ec58ead5f9d370931df47620721eb1f
#
_entry.id   0ec58ead5f9d370931df47620721eb1f
#
_cell.length_a   1.000
_cell.length_b   1.000
_cell.length_c   1.000
_cell.angle_alpha   90.00
_cell.angle_beta   90.00
_cell.angle_gamma   90.00
#
_symmetry.space_group_name_H-M   'P 1'
#
loop_
_entity.id
_entity.type
_entity.pdbx_description
1 polymer ?
#
loop_
_entity_poly.entity_id
_entity_poly.type
_entity_poly.pdbx_seq_one_letter_code
_entity_poly.pdbx_strand_id
1 'polypeptide(L)'
;MRYVKVGNTETVVNLMKEMIDADTFKIEMANPYSPVYMTCIEEAKKDLRSQARPELKSYLESIDEYDTVILAYPNYWGTFPMAVATFLERYDFTGKTILPLCTNEGSGMGGSESGIKKLTPGATVVKGLPITGSSAASAGPSVERWLKANRLL
;
A
#
# COMPACT_ATOMS: atom_id res chain seq x y z
N MET A 1 8.59 8.13 1.45
CA MET A 1 8.06 6.77 1.20
C MET A 1 7.13 6.33 2.31
N ARG A 2 6.00 5.74 1.97
CA ARG A 2 4.98 5.34 2.94
C ARG A 2 4.47 3.94 2.63
N TYR A 3 4.08 3.18 3.64
CA TYR A 3 3.60 1.82 3.46
C TYR A 3 2.53 1.41 4.46
N VAL A 4 1.82 0.35 4.12
CA VAL A 4 0.87 -0.32 5.01
C VAL A 4 1.54 -1.58 5.55
N LYS A 5 1.53 -1.74 6.86
CA LYS A 5 2.08 -2.95 7.48
C LYS A 5 1.01 -4.03 7.56
N VAL A 6 1.22 -5.12 6.85
CA VAL A 6 0.45 -6.35 7.05
C VAL A 6 1.34 -7.52 6.65
N GLY A 7 1.78 -8.32 7.61
CA GLY A 7 2.49 -9.58 7.35
C GLY A 7 3.53 -9.54 6.22
N ASN A 8 3.22 -10.16 5.09
CA ASN A 8 4.12 -10.25 3.93
C ASN A 8 4.49 -8.91 3.34
N THR A 9 3.63 -7.92 3.44
CA THR A 9 3.92 -6.56 2.98
C THR A 9 5.07 -5.96 3.78
N GLU A 10 5.07 -6.16 5.09
CA GLU A 10 6.15 -5.66 5.95
C GLU A 10 7.50 -6.30 5.59
N THR A 11 7.51 -7.59 5.28
CA THR A 11 8.72 -8.28 4.83
C THR A 11 9.31 -7.60 3.60
N VAL A 12 8.49 -7.29 2.61
CA VAL A 12 8.94 -6.62 1.38
C VAL A 12 9.42 -5.19 1.67
N VAL A 13 8.71 -4.46 2.51
CA VAL A 13 9.13 -3.10 2.90
C VAL A 13 10.49 -3.12 3.58
N ASN A 14 10.74 -4.09 4.45
CA ASN A 14 12.03 -4.23 5.10
C ASN A 14 13.17 -4.47 4.10
N LEU A 15 12.91 -5.24 3.04
CA LEU A 15 13.87 -5.42 1.95
C LEU A 15 14.16 -4.10 1.24
N MET A 16 13.14 -3.29 0.98
CA MET A 16 13.32 -1.97 0.37
C MET A 16 14.12 -1.01 1.25
N LYS A 17 13.93 -1.06 2.55
CA LYS A 17 14.66 -0.21 3.50
C LYS A 17 16.16 -0.49 3.49
N GLU A 18 16.58 -1.69 3.11
CA GLU A 18 17.98 -2.03 2.94
C GLU A 18 18.56 -1.48 1.63
N MET A 19 17.72 -1.18 0.66
CA MET A 19 18.14 -0.74 -0.68
C MET A 19 18.16 0.77 -0.84
N ILE A 20 17.22 1.48 -0.22
CA ILE A 20 17.05 2.92 -0.36
C ILE A 20 16.85 3.58 1.01
N ASP A 21 17.30 4.81 1.11
CA ASP A 21 17.09 5.64 2.29
C ASP A 21 15.75 6.37 2.14
N ALA A 22 14.79 6.00 2.96
CA ALA A 22 13.44 6.54 2.86
C ALA A 22 12.77 6.58 4.23
N ASP A 23 11.93 7.59 4.43
CA ASP A 23 11.07 7.64 5.60
C ASP A 23 9.93 6.64 5.44
N THR A 24 9.52 6.03 6.53
CA THR A 24 8.41 5.08 6.51
C THR A 24 7.28 5.52 7.43
N PHE A 25 6.06 5.27 6.98
CA PHE A 25 4.88 5.50 7.79
C PHE A 25 3.97 4.27 7.69
N LYS A 26 3.57 3.76 8.85
CA LYS A 26 2.70 2.59 8.93
C LYS A 26 1.25 3.04 9.04
N ILE A 27 0.43 2.61 8.10
CA ILE A 27 -1.00 2.87 8.13
C ILE A 27 -1.66 1.82 9.02
N GLU A 28 -2.24 2.24 10.13
CA GLU A 28 -2.93 1.36 11.07
C GLU A 28 -4.30 1.92 11.38
N MET A 29 -5.31 1.05 11.45
CA MET A 29 -6.64 1.46 11.85
C MET A 29 -6.70 1.75 13.35
N ALA A 30 -7.44 2.77 13.74
CA ALA A 30 -7.69 3.08 15.15
C ALA A 30 -8.37 1.90 15.85
N ASN A 31 -9.29 1.24 15.15
CA ASN A 31 -10.00 0.06 15.62
C ASN A 31 -9.68 -1.09 14.67
N PRO A 32 -8.61 -1.87 14.93
CA PRO A 32 -8.19 -2.94 14.03
C PRO A 32 -9.25 -4.03 13.92
N TYR A 33 -9.19 -4.78 12.80
CA TYR A 33 -10.04 -5.93 12.61
C TYR A 33 -9.78 -7.00 13.66
N SER A 34 -10.76 -7.89 13.82
CA SER A 34 -10.65 -9.02 14.73
C SER A 34 -9.38 -9.86 14.48
N PRO A 35 -8.70 -10.35 15.52
CA PRO A 35 -7.61 -11.31 15.35
C PRO A 35 -8.09 -12.68 14.85
N VAL A 36 -9.38 -12.94 14.92
CA VAL A 36 -9.98 -14.18 14.37
C VAL A 36 -10.05 -14.07 12.86
N TYR A 37 -9.35 -14.97 12.16
CA TYR A 37 -9.18 -14.91 10.71
C TYR A 37 -10.50 -14.77 9.93
N MET A 38 -11.47 -15.63 10.21
CA MET A 38 -12.77 -15.60 9.49
C MET A 38 -13.53 -14.30 9.73
N THR A 39 -13.51 -13.80 10.97
CA THR A 39 -14.16 -12.52 11.32
C THR A 39 -13.46 -11.36 10.63
N CYS A 40 -12.14 -11.36 10.62
CA CYS A 40 -11.34 -10.34 9.93
C CYS A 40 -11.69 -10.27 8.44
N ILE A 41 -11.79 -11.40 7.78
CA ILE A 41 -12.16 -11.48 6.35
C ILE A 41 -13.52 -10.84 6.11
N GLU A 42 -14.51 -11.16 6.94
CA GLU A 42 -15.86 -10.62 6.79
C GLU A 42 -15.92 -9.12 7.07
N GLU A 43 -15.18 -8.65 8.08
CA GLU A 43 -15.09 -7.22 8.37
C GLU A 43 -14.47 -6.45 7.20
N ALA A 44 -13.38 -6.98 6.61
CA ALA A 44 -12.74 -6.35 5.46
C ALA A 44 -13.66 -6.31 4.25
N LYS A 45 -14.42 -7.37 4.01
CA LYS A 45 -15.40 -7.45 2.92
C LYS A 45 -16.52 -6.43 3.12
N LYS A 46 -17.02 -6.30 4.34
CA LYS A 46 -18.06 -5.33 4.68
C LYS A 46 -17.57 -3.90 4.44
N ASP A 47 -16.36 -3.59 4.86
CA ASP A 47 -15.76 -2.28 4.65
C ASP A 47 -15.62 -1.96 3.16
N LEU A 48 -15.19 -2.93 2.36
CA LEU A 48 -15.09 -2.75 0.92
C LEU A 48 -16.47 -2.48 0.29
N ARG A 49 -17.47 -3.29 0.64
CA ARG A 49 -18.82 -3.14 0.08
C ARG A 49 -19.46 -1.81 0.43
N SER A 50 -19.23 -1.32 1.64
CA SER A 50 -19.77 -0.03 2.09
C SER A 50 -18.90 1.15 1.71
N GLN A 51 -17.74 0.92 1.07
CA GLN A 51 -16.73 1.95 0.79
C GLN A 51 -16.38 2.71 2.06
N ALA A 52 -16.13 1.97 3.14
CA ALA A 52 -15.82 2.54 4.44
C ALA A 52 -14.52 3.33 4.40
N ARG A 53 -14.41 4.31 5.31
CA ARG A 53 -13.18 5.08 5.52
C ARG A 53 -12.77 4.94 6.97
N PRO A 54 -12.17 3.78 7.36
CA PRO A 54 -11.77 3.56 8.75
C PRO A 54 -10.84 4.66 9.24
N GLU A 55 -11.07 5.12 10.45
CA GLU A 55 -10.18 6.08 11.10
C GLU A 55 -8.82 5.43 11.34
N LEU A 56 -7.75 6.17 11.10
CA LEU A 56 -6.38 5.69 11.33
C LEU A 56 -5.94 6.02 12.75
N LYS A 57 -5.06 5.17 13.28
CA LYS A 57 -4.48 5.34 14.61
C LYS A 57 -3.66 6.63 14.70
N SER A 58 -2.99 7.01 13.61
CA SER A 58 -2.22 8.25 13.52
C SER A 58 -2.18 8.73 12.08
N TYR A 59 -1.86 10.00 11.91
CA TYR A 59 -1.74 10.64 10.60
C TYR A 59 -0.43 11.39 10.52
N LEU A 60 0.10 11.52 9.31
CA LEU A 60 1.19 12.44 9.06
C LEU A 60 0.64 13.87 9.04
N GLU A 61 1.41 14.80 9.58
CA GLU A 61 1.03 16.20 9.54
C GLU A 61 0.97 16.71 8.11
N SER A 62 1.95 16.30 7.27
CA SER A 62 2.04 16.70 5.88
C SER A 62 2.84 15.68 5.07
N ILE A 63 2.60 15.64 3.75
CA ILE A 63 3.40 14.87 2.80
C ILE A 63 4.11 15.81 1.80
N ASP A 64 4.08 17.11 2.03
CA ASP A 64 4.57 18.11 1.06
C ASP A 64 6.05 17.95 0.70
N GLU A 65 6.85 17.44 1.62
CA GLU A 65 8.30 17.24 1.41
C GLU A 65 8.63 15.99 0.56
N TYR A 66 7.64 15.20 0.19
CA TYR A 66 7.85 13.95 -0.56
C TYR A 66 7.31 14.10 -1.98
N ASP A 67 8.18 13.84 -2.96
CA ASP A 67 7.78 13.85 -4.38
C ASP A 67 7.31 12.47 -4.84
N THR A 68 7.84 11.43 -4.21
CA THR A 68 7.56 10.03 -4.56
C THR A 68 7.09 9.27 -3.33
N VAL A 69 6.02 8.54 -3.49
CA VAL A 69 5.44 7.71 -2.42
C VAL A 69 5.36 6.27 -2.90
N ILE A 70 5.98 5.36 -2.17
CA ILE A 70 5.77 3.92 -2.40
C ILE A 70 4.66 3.48 -1.48
N LEU A 71 3.59 3.00 -2.07
CA LEU A 71 2.40 2.56 -1.34
C LEU A 71 2.36 1.03 -1.38
N ALA A 72 2.68 0.41 -0.25
CA ALA A 72 2.71 -1.05 -0.12
C ALA A 72 1.51 -1.54 0.69
N TYR A 73 0.79 -2.52 0.17
CA TYR A 73 -0.46 -3.00 0.77
C TYR A 73 -0.75 -4.44 0.33
N PRO A 74 -1.54 -5.17 1.13
CA PRO A 74 -2.02 -6.49 0.71
C PRO A 74 -3.26 -6.35 -0.17
N ASN A 75 -3.47 -7.34 -1.03
CA ASN A 75 -4.71 -7.43 -1.80
C ASN A 75 -5.82 -7.97 -0.89
N TYR A 76 -6.83 -7.15 -0.63
CA TYR A 76 -8.02 -7.51 0.14
C TYR A 76 -9.22 -7.48 -0.80
N TRP A 77 -9.75 -8.68 -1.13
CA TRP A 77 -10.94 -8.80 -1.98
C TRP A 77 -10.80 -8.08 -3.33
N GLY A 78 -9.62 -8.16 -3.92
CA GLY A 78 -9.35 -7.66 -5.28
C GLY A 78 -8.89 -6.20 -5.34
N THR A 79 -8.61 -5.56 -4.21
CA THR A 79 -8.11 -4.19 -4.16
C THR A 79 -7.32 -3.94 -2.87
N PHE A 80 -6.97 -2.67 -2.61
CA PHE A 80 -6.29 -2.29 -1.37
C PHE A 80 -7.27 -2.27 -0.18
N PRO A 81 -6.77 -2.38 1.05
CA PRO A 81 -7.60 -2.22 2.26
C PRO A 81 -8.20 -0.83 2.34
N MET A 82 -9.39 -0.70 2.90
CA MET A 82 -10.06 0.59 2.97
C MET A 82 -9.33 1.63 3.84
N ALA A 83 -8.50 1.19 4.78
CA ALA A 83 -7.61 2.10 5.53
C ALA A 83 -6.65 2.86 4.60
N VAL A 84 -6.23 2.25 3.49
CA VAL A 84 -5.42 2.89 2.47
C VAL A 84 -6.21 4.01 1.80
N ALA A 85 -7.50 3.79 1.52
CA ALA A 85 -8.36 4.83 0.97
C ALA A 85 -8.47 6.03 1.91
N THR A 86 -8.61 5.79 3.22
CA THR A 86 -8.61 6.84 4.23
C THR A 86 -7.34 7.69 4.14
N PHE A 87 -6.18 7.02 4.04
CA PHE A 87 -4.89 7.70 3.92
C PHE A 87 -4.80 8.52 2.63
N LEU A 88 -5.18 7.93 1.49
CA LEU A 88 -5.07 8.59 0.20
C LEU A 88 -5.96 9.82 0.09
N GLU A 89 -7.13 9.80 0.70
CA GLU A 89 -8.05 10.94 0.68
C GLU A 89 -7.64 12.06 1.63
N ARG A 90 -6.79 11.77 2.61
CA ARG A 90 -6.36 12.73 3.62
C ARG A 90 -5.44 13.80 3.06
N TYR A 91 -4.64 13.48 2.03
CA TYR A 91 -3.58 14.34 1.54
C TYR A 91 -3.76 14.68 0.08
N ASP A 92 -3.13 15.78 -0.36
CA ASP A 92 -3.08 16.18 -1.76
C ASP A 92 -1.84 15.55 -2.40
N PHE A 93 -2.07 14.66 -3.35
CA PHE A 93 -1.00 13.96 -4.10
C PHE A 93 -0.71 14.60 -5.45
N THR A 94 -1.27 15.76 -5.75
CA THR A 94 -1.05 16.46 -7.03
C THR A 94 0.43 16.67 -7.28
N GLY A 95 0.91 16.29 -8.46
CA GLY A 95 2.32 16.42 -8.83
C GLY A 95 3.24 15.35 -8.27
N LYS A 96 2.73 14.44 -7.45
CA LYS A 96 3.52 13.36 -6.87
C LYS A 96 3.45 12.10 -7.71
N THR A 97 4.45 11.25 -7.56
CA THR A 97 4.49 9.93 -8.19
C THR A 97 4.21 8.87 -7.14
N ILE A 98 3.27 7.98 -7.43
CA ILE A 98 2.91 6.87 -6.53
C ILE A 98 3.32 5.55 -7.17
N LEU A 99 4.09 4.75 -6.44
CA LEU A 99 4.52 3.42 -6.83
C LEU A 99 3.76 2.38 -6.00
N PRO A 100 2.72 1.74 -6.56
CA PRO A 100 1.98 0.71 -5.82
C PRO A 100 2.75 -0.60 -5.75
N LEU A 101 2.80 -1.22 -4.58
CA LEU A 101 3.33 -2.56 -4.38
C LEU A 101 2.27 -3.38 -3.65
N CYS A 102 1.84 -4.47 -4.24
CA CYS A 102 0.73 -5.27 -3.71
C CYS A 102 1.18 -6.70 -3.42
N THR A 103 1.09 -7.10 -2.16
CA THR A 103 1.28 -8.51 -1.80
C THR A 103 -0.05 -9.23 -1.99
N ASN A 104 -0.01 -10.44 -2.55
CA ASN A 104 -1.22 -11.19 -2.93
C ASN A 104 -0.97 -12.68 -2.87
N GLU A 105 -2.04 -13.47 -2.98
CA GLU A 105 -1.97 -14.93 -3.01
C GLU A 105 -2.40 -15.49 -4.38
N GLY A 106 -2.05 -14.77 -5.45
CA GLY A 106 -2.30 -15.19 -6.83
C GLY A 106 -3.19 -14.26 -7.63
N SER A 107 -3.83 -13.28 -6.99
CA SER A 107 -4.73 -12.33 -7.66
C SER A 107 -4.02 -11.09 -8.22
N GLY A 108 -2.73 -10.95 -7.98
CA GLY A 108 -1.94 -9.81 -8.49
C GLY A 108 -2.38 -8.48 -7.89
N MET A 109 -2.37 -7.44 -8.72
CA MET A 109 -2.77 -6.09 -8.30
C MET A 109 -4.29 -5.93 -8.13
N GLY A 110 -5.09 -6.79 -8.75
CA GLY A 110 -6.54 -6.62 -8.79
C GLY A 110 -6.91 -5.28 -9.40
N GLY A 111 -7.92 -4.62 -8.86
CA GLY A 111 -8.32 -3.27 -9.27
C GLY A 111 -7.62 -2.14 -8.52
N SER A 112 -6.55 -2.46 -7.77
CA SER A 112 -5.95 -1.49 -6.85
C SER A 112 -5.29 -0.29 -7.55
N GLU A 113 -4.59 -0.50 -8.65
CA GLU A 113 -3.96 0.61 -9.39
C GLU A 113 -4.98 1.63 -9.86
N SER A 114 -6.06 1.15 -10.43
CA SER A 114 -7.17 1.99 -10.89
C SER A 114 -7.84 2.72 -9.72
N GLY A 115 -8.04 2.03 -8.60
CA GLY A 115 -8.59 2.61 -7.38
C GLY A 115 -7.70 3.71 -6.80
N ILE A 116 -6.39 3.51 -6.80
CA ILE A 116 -5.43 4.52 -6.33
C ILE A 116 -5.52 5.77 -7.22
N LYS A 117 -5.52 5.60 -8.54
CA LYS A 117 -5.64 6.73 -9.48
C LYS A 117 -6.89 7.55 -9.23
N LYS A 118 -7.99 6.88 -8.95
CA LYS A 118 -9.29 7.53 -8.69
C LYS A 118 -9.24 8.40 -7.43
N LEU A 119 -8.52 7.96 -6.41
CA LEU A 119 -8.43 8.66 -5.12
C LEU A 119 -7.33 9.73 -5.08
N THR A 120 -6.44 9.74 -6.07
CA THR A 120 -5.30 10.65 -6.10
C THR A 120 -5.25 11.44 -7.42
N PRO A 121 -6.26 12.28 -7.69
CA PRO A 121 -6.28 13.07 -8.93
C PRO A 121 -5.06 13.98 -8.99
N GLY A 122 -4.46 14.08 -10.17
CA GLY A 122 -3.26 14.89 -10.38
C GLY A 122 -1.93 14.19 -10.04
N ALA A 123 -1.98 13.00 -9.46
CA ALA A 123 -0.77 12.20 -9.22
C ALA A 123 -0.45 11.33 -10.42
N THR A 124 0.82 10.94 -10.55
CA THR A 124 1.24 9.93 -11.52
C THR A 124 1.33 8.60 -10.80
N VAL A 125 0.46 7.66 -11.16
CA VAL A 125 0.48 6.31 -10.59
C VAL A 125 1.15 5.39 -11.62
N VAL A 126 2.36 4.93 -11.30
CA VAL A 126 3.12 4.07 -12.20
C VAL A 126 2.64 2.63 -12.12
N LYS A 127 3.10 1.79 -13.05
CA LYS A 127 2.79 0.37 -13.02
C LYS A 127 3.26 -0.24 -11.70
N GLY A 128 2.37 -0.88 -10.99
CA GLY A 128 2.66 -1.48 -9.69
C GLY A 128 3.43 -2.78 -9.78
N LEU A 129 3.95 -3.22 -8.64
CA LEU A 129 4.66 -4.49 -8.49
C LEU A 129 3.82 -5.45 -7.65
N PRO A 130 3.29 -6.53 -8.25
CA PRO A 130 2.64 -7.57 -7.48
C PRO A 130 3.68 -8.56 -6.94
N ILE A 131 3.58 -8.89 -5.66
CA ILE A 131 4.44 -9.88 -5.01
C ILE A 131 3.54 -10.95 -4.39
N THR A 132 3.73 -12.20 -4.78
CA THR A 132 3.03 -13.32 -4.15
C THR A 132 3.55 -13.48 -2.71
N GLY A 133 2.64 -13.64 -1.76
CA GLY A 133 3.00 -13.71 -0.34
C GLY A 133 4.04 -14.78 -0.01
N SER A 134 3.95 -15.96 -0.63
CA SER A 134 4.92 -17.05 -0.47
C SER A 134 6.32 -16.69 -1.01
N SER A 135 6.43 -15.67 -1.86
CA SER A 135 7.69 -15.20 -2.44
C SER A 135 8.19 -13.91 -1.78
N ALA A 136 7.53 -13.42 -0.74
CA ALA A 136 7.89 -12.14 -0.12
C ALA A 136 9.33 -12.10 0.37
N ALA A 137 9.79 -13.16 1.04
CA ALA A 137 11.16 -13.23 1.57
C ALA A 137 12.23 -13.28 0.47
N SER A 138 11.90 -13.70 -0.74
CA SER A 138 12.81 -13.80 -1.88
C SER A 138 12.53 -12.74 -2.95
N ALA A 139 11.76 -11.69 -2.62
CA ALA A 139 11.35 -10.66 -3.57
C ALA A 139 12.44 -9.63 -3.88
N GLY A 140 13.58 -9.67 -3.19
CA GLY A 140 14.66 -8.68 -3.35
C GLY A 140 15.01 -8.33 -4.79
N PRO A 141 15.33 -9.31 -5.65
CA PRO A 141 15.68 -9.01 -7.05
C PRO A 141 14.55 -8.31 -7.82
N SER A 142 13.30 -8.71 -7.62
CA SER A 142 12.16 -8.08 -8.29
C SER A 142 11.95 -6.64 -7.82
N VAL A 143 12.06 -6.42 -6.53
CA VAL A 143 11.95 -5.09 -5.92
C VAL A 143 13.07 -4.19 -6.43
N GLU A 144 14.30 -4.69 -6.46
CA GLU A 144 15.46 -3.95 -6.95
C GLU A 144 15.26 -3.48 -8.39
N ARG A 145 14.84 -4.38 -9.28
CA ARG A 145 14.58 -4.04 -10.68
C ARG A 145 13.49 -2.99 -10.82
N TRP A 146 12.44 -3.10 -10.04
CA TRP A 146 11.32 -2.17 -10.04
C TRP A 146 11.73 -0.77 -9.55
N LEU A 147 12.53 -0.72 -8.49
CA LEU A 147 13.05 0.56 -7.97
C LEU A 147 13.99 1.22 -8.98
N LYS A 148 14.86 0.44 -9.63
CA LYS A 148 15.76 0.95 -10.68
C LYS A 148 14.98 1.47 -11.88
N ALA A 149 13.95 0.75 -12.31
CA ALA A 149 13.09 1.16 -13.43
C ALA A 149 12.39 2.49 -13.15
N ASN A 150 12.12 2.79 -11.87
CA ASN A 150 11.49 4.03 -11.45
C ASN A 150 12.50 5.07 -10.92
N ARG A 151 13.77 4.84 -11.13
CA ARG A 151 14.88 5.76 -10.80
C ARG A 151 15.02 6.07 -9.31
N LEU A 152 14.66 5.12 -8.46
CA LEU A 152 14.83 5.23 -7.00
C LEU A 152 16.08 4.51 -6.51
N LEU A 153 16.73 3.75 -7.39
CA LEU A 153 17.90 2.98 -7.05
C LEU A 153 18.89 2.97 -8.22
#